data_2c14abc2213f8061af40e0d0428c6b2e
#
_entry.id   2c14abc2213f8061af40e0d0428c6b2e
#
_cell.length_a   1.000
_cell.length_b   1.000
_cell.length_c   1.000
_cell.angle_alpha   90.00
_cell.angle_beta   90.00
_cell.angle_gamma   90.00
#
_symmetry.space_group_name_H-M   'P 1'
#
loop_
_entity.id
_entity.type
_entity.pdbx_description
1 polymer ?
#
loop_
_entity_poly.entity_id
_entity_poly.type
_entity_poly.pdbx_seq_one_letter_code
_entity_poly.pdbx_strand_id
1 'polypeptide(L)'
;YPAQAGQAARVTYRAAMTAEPPLPPVAFSVPGIAVENAKPAPGRYPLVVLSHGYGNVTAALSWLTENLASKGYVVAAIRHDDPDIADRAKFVGPLINRPRDIAFAAASLRKQLPDLIDPTRTALIGYSMGGYGGLTVAGAAIDPAGMLAKGVPGGELVTLARNPAALQVAGLKAVVAISPFGGNGLDIWGSDGLAGVSVPLLFIAGNRDKVVGYDKGAAGFFAATPRADRYLLTFREAGHSIGLNPAPAEMTSTLWDFDWFEDAVWRKRRINAINQHFITAFLARTLRGEAAMSAYLDVPVVNS
;
A
#
# COMPACT_ATOMS: atom_id res chain seq x y z
N TYR A 1 6.68 6.11 -14.20
CA TYR A 1 5.79 6.63 -15.24
C TYR A 1 6.06 5.95 -16.59
N PRO A 2 5.08 5.96 -17.51
CA PRO A 2 5.29 5.50 -18.89
C PRO A 2 6.36 6.34 -19.58
N ALA A 3 7.33 5.67 -20.19
CA ALA A 3 8.48 6.31 -20.81
C ALA A 3 8.55 6.02 -22.32
N GLN A 4 9.18 6.93 -23.07
CA GLN A 4 9.50 6.69 -24.44
C GLN A 4 10.56 5.56 -24.55
N ALA A 5 10.49 4.77 -25.61
CA ALA A 5 11.51 3.78 -25.88
C ALA A 5 12.88 4.46 -26.04
N GLY A 6 13.90 3.92 -25.38
CA GLY A 6 15.27 4.44 -25.43
C GLY A 6 16.26 3.43 -24.90
N GLN A 7 17.53 3.64 -25.26
CA GLN A 7 18.65 2.84 -24.74
C GLN A 7 19.27 3.61 -23.55
N ALA A 8 18.86 3.25 -22.34
CA ALA A 8 19.49 3.78 -21.13
C ALA A 8 19.69 2.67 -20.10
N ALA A 9 20.59 2.87 -19.17
CA ALA A 9 20.87 1.92 -18.11
C ALA A 9 19.61 1.69 -17.24
N ARG A 10 19.33 0.44 -16.93
CA ARG A 10 18.27 0.08 -15.99
C ARG A 10 18.64 0.53 -14.59
N VAL A 11 17.62 0.90 -13.83
CA VAL A 11 17.79 1.32 -12.43
C VAL A 11 18.17 0.14 -11.55
N THR A 12 18.99 0.39 -10.55
CA THR A 12 19.17 -0.49 -9.39
C THR A 12 18.72 0.27 -8.15
N TYR A 13 17.64 -0.18 -7.55
CA TYR A 13 17.14 0.41 -6.31
C TYR A 13 18.03 0.01 -5.15
N ARG A 14 18.58 0.98 -4.44
CA ARG A 14 19.40 0.77 -3.24
C ARG A 14 18.62 1.23 -2.02
N ALA A 15 18.61 0.42 -1.00
CA ALA A 15 17.92 0.69 0.25
C ALA A 15 18.62 0.04 1.42
N ALA A 16 18.22 0.44 2.62
CA ALA A 16 18.57 -0.26 3.85
C ALA A 16 17.30 -0.44 4.66
N MET A 17 17.13 -1.60 5.25
CA MET A 17 16.09 -1.85 6.25
C MET A 17 16.73 -1.97 7.62
N THR A 18 16.06 -1.38 8.61
CA THR A 18 16.41 -1.55 10.01
C THR A 18 16.07 -2.97 10.41
N ALA A 19 17.05 -3.70 10.96
CA ALA A 19 16.80 -4.98 11.58
C ALA A 19 16.27 -4.80 13.01
N GLU A 20 15.63 -5.84 13.55
CA GLU A 20 15.28 -5.82 14.97
C GLU A 20 16.55 -5.93 15.82
N PRO A 21 16.74 -5.06 16.83
CA PRO A 21 17.91 -5.15 17.70
C PRO A 21 18.07 -6.54 18.32
N PRO A 22 19.29 -7.09 18.44
CA PRO A 22 20.57 -6.39 18.25
C PRO A 22 21.15 -6.44 16.83
N LEU A 23 20.38 -6.88 15.82
CA LEU A 23 20.90 -6.99 14.45
C LEU A 23 21.10 -5.61 13.82
N PRO A 24 22.20 -5.40 13.06
CA PRO A 24 22.43 -4.14 12.36
C PRO A 24 21.48 -3.97 11.17
N PRO A 25 21.26 -2.73 10.72
CA PRO A 25 20.55 -2.49 9.45
C PRO A 25 21.23 -3.19 8.29
N VAL A 26 20.45 -3.77 7.40
CA VAL A 26 20.94 -4.46 6.19
C VAL A 26 20.73 -3.57 4.97
N ALA A 27 21.84 -3.18 4.34
CA ALA A 27 21.81 -2.55 3.03
C ALA A 27 21.62 -3.61 1.94
N PHE A 28 20.73 -3.35 1.00
CA PHE A 28 20.45 -4.29 -0.10
C PHE A 28 20.17 -3.55 -1.40
N SER A 29 20.19 -4.29 -2.49
CA SER A 29 19.88 -3.79 -3.82
C SER A 29 18.84 -4.66 -4.53
N VAL A 30 17.95 -3.99 -5.28
CA VAL A 30 16.95 -4.66 -6.11
C VAL A 30 17.14 -4.18 -7.55
N PRO A 31 17.46 -5.09 -8.48
CA PRO A 31 17.54 -4.74 -9.90
C PRO A 31 16.15 -4.42 -10.43
N GLY A 32 16.03 -3.29 -11.14
CA GLY A 32 14.79 -2.84 -11.77
C GLY A 32 14.79 -3.04 -13.27
N ILE A 33 13.62 -2.85 -13.88
CA ILE A 33 13.44 -2.78 -15.34
C ILE A 33 13.22 -1.35 -15.82
N ALA A 34 12.94 -0.42 -14.91
CA ALA A 34 12.79 0.99 -15.21
C ALA A 34 14.12 1.62 -15.65
N VAL A 35 14.01 2.75 -16.31
CA VAL A 35 15.15 3.56 -16.77
C VAL A 35 15.16 4.86 -15.99
N GLU A 36 16.30 5.20 -15.40
CA GLU A 36 16.44 6.42 -14.64
C GLU A 36 16.33 7.65 -15.54
N ASN A 37 15.56 8.64 -15.07
CA ASN A 37 15.33 9.91 -15.77
C ASN A 37 14.83 9.77 -17.22
N ALA A 38 14.15 8.66 -17.55
CA ALA A 38 13.60 8.43 -18.86
C ALA A 38 12.62 9.55 -19.27
N LYS A 39 12.64 9.95 -20.55
CA LYS A 39 11.70 10.93 -21.06
C LYS A 39 10.27 10.37 -20.99
N PRO A 40 9.31 11.10 -20.37
CA PRO A 40 7.92 10.64 -20.33
C PRO A 40 7.35 10.39 -21.73
N ALA A 41 6.54 9.34 -21.88
CA ALA A 41 5.73 9.17 -23.06
C ALA A 41 4.64 10.26 -23.12
N PRO A 42 4.23 10.71 -24.32
CA PRO A 42 3.19 11.72 -24.46
C PRO A 42 1.85 11.25 -23.85
N GLY A 43 1.15 12.14 -23.18
CA GLY A 43 -0.18 11.88 -22.64
C GLY A 43 -0.30 12.20 -21.15
N ARG A 44 -1.54 12.14 -20.66
CA ARG A 44 -1.85 12.25 -19.22
C ARG A 44 -2.29 10.91 -18.70
N TYR A 45 -1.71 10.49 -17.59
CA TYR A 45 -1.89 9.17 -17.00
C TYR A 45 -2.54 9.25 -15.64
N PRO A 46 -3.32 8.22 -15.23
CA PRO A 46 -3.79 8.12 -13.86
C PRO A 46 -2.64 8.07 -12.87
N LEU A 47 -2.82 8.72 -11.71
CA LEU A 47 -1.86 8.70 -10.61
C LEU A 47 -2.14 7.53 -9.68
N VAL A 48 -1.11 6.78 -9.35
CA VAL A 48 -1.12 5.78 -8.27
C VAL A 48 -0.13 6.22 -7.20
N VAL A 49 -0.62 6.51 -6.00
CA VAL A 49 0.24 6.79 -4.84
C VAL A 49 0.40 5.53 -4.03
N LEU A 50 1.64 5.11 -3.80
CA LEU A 50 1.97 3.90 -3.06
C LEU A 50 2.65 4.24 -1.74
N SER A 51 2.11 3.69 -0.63
CA SER A 51 2.63 3.81 0.72
C SER A 51 3.07 2.43 1.25
N HIS A 52 4.34 2.32 1.65
CA HIS A 52 4.92 1.07 2.17
C HIS A 52 4.55 0.80 3.64
N GLY A 53 4.88 -0.39 4.15
CA GLY A 53 4.70 -0.77 5.54
C GLY A 53 5.64 -0.01 6.50
N TYR A 54 5.34 -0.06 7.80
CA TYR A 54 6.21 0.48 8.84
C TYR A 54 7.53 -0.30 8.89
N GLY A 55 8.64 0.40 9.05
CA GLY A 55 9.96 -0.21 9.02
C GLY A 55 10.37 -0.79 7.65
N ASN A 56 9.62 -0.45 6.58
CA ASN A 56 9.88 -0.92 5.23
C ASN A 56 10.36 0.21 4.32
N VAL A 57 10.62 -0.07 3.06
CA VAL A 57 11.14 0.87 2.07
C VAL A 57 10.44 0.72 0.72
N THR A 58 10.45 1.78 -0.08
CA THR A 58 9.82 1.79 -1.41
C THR A 58 10.41 0.74 -2.36
N ALA A 59 11.72 0.48 -2.27
CA ALA A 59 12.40 -0.52 -3.08
C ALA A 59 11.82 -1.93 -2.92
N ALA A 60 11.28 -2.26 -1.74
CA ALA A 60 10.67 -3.57 -1.47
C ALA A 60 9.35 -3.81 -2.23
N LEU A 61 8.79 -2.77 -2.86
CA LEU A 61 7.57 -2.84 -3.68
C LEU A 61 7.83 -2.49 -5.16
N SER A 62 9.07 -2.49 -5.60
CA SER A 62 9.44 -2.12 -6.97
C SER A 62 8.79 -3.03 -8.03
N TRP A 63 8.56 -4.31 -7.73
CA TRP A 63 7.83 -5.25 -8.59
C TRP A 63 6.45 -4.71 -9.01
N LEU A 64 5.78 -3.98 -8.12
CA LEU A 64 4.44 -3.43 -8.36
C LEU A 64 4.53 -2.07 -9.05
N THR A 65 5.42 -1.18 -8.57
CA THR A 65 5.54 0.17 -9.13
C THR A 65 5.98 0.15 -10.59
N GLU A 66 6.94 -0.70 -10.94
CA GLU A 66 7.40 -0.86 -12.33
C GLU A 66 6.33 -1.51 -13.22
N ASN A 67 5.63 -2.54 -12.71
CA ASN A 67 4.54 -3.17 -13.43
C ASN A 67 3.45 -2.15 -13.79
N LEU A 68 3.03 -1.34 -12.83
CA LEU A 68 1.99 -0.33 -13.06
C LEU A 68 2.47 0.78 -14.00
N ALA A 69 3.71 1.25 -13.86
CA ALA A 69 4.28 2.23 -14.78
C ALA A 69 4.30 1.70 -16.22
N SER A 70 4.68 0.43 -16.43
CA SER A 70 4.66 -0.21 -17.75
C SER A 70 3.26 -0.34 -18.35
N LYS A 71 2.22 -0.26 -17.53
CA LYS A 71 0.80 -0.36 -17.93
C LYS A 71 0.09 0.99 -18.05
N GLY A 72 0.82 2.09 -18.04
CA GLY A 72 0.25 3.40 -18.30
C GLY A 72 -0.22 4.16 -17.05
N TYR A 73 0.45 3.97 -15.91
CA TYR A 73 0.21 4.75 -14.70
C TYR A 73 1.44 5.59 -14.33
N VAL A 74 1.21 6.78 -13.80
CA VAL A 74 2.24 7.49 -13.02
C VAL A 74 2.19 6.94 -11.60
N VAL A 75 3.28 6.36 -11.14
CA VAL A 75 3.36 5.74 -9.81
C VAL A 75 4.32 6.52 -8.94
N ALA A 76 3.81 6.99 -7.81
CA ALA A 76 4.57 7.69 -6.79
C ALA A 76 4.67 6.84 -5.53
N ALA A 77 5.81 6.21 -5.31
CA ALA A 77 6.10 5.51 -4.07
C ALA A 77 6.65 6.51 -3.04
N ILE A 78 5.93 6.71 -1.95
CA ILE A 78 6.31 7.64 -0.90
C ILE A 78 7.38 6.99 -0.02
N ARG A 79 8.50 7.65 0.14
CA ARG A 79 9.43 7.37 1.23
C ARG A 79 8.95 8.15 2.45
N HIS A 80 8.46 7.45 3.45
CA HIS A 80 8.10 8.05 4.71
C HIS A 80 9.31 8.22 5.62
N ASP A 81 9.30 9.27 6.42
CA ASP A 81 10.32 9.51 7.45
C ASP A 81 9.85 8.86 8.76
N ASP A 82 9.76 7.52 8.73
CA ASP A 82 9.37 6.77 9.91
C ASP A 82 10.52 6.70 10.92
N PRO A 83 10.23 6.68 12.20
CA PRO A 83 11.23 6.38 13.23
C PRO A 83 11.75 4.94 13.06
N ASP A 84 12.92 4.69 13.66
CA ASP A 84 13.45 3.34 13.75
C ASP A 84 12.41 2.39 14.37
N ILE A 85 12.25 1.20 13.81
CA ILE A 85 11.32 0.17 14.29
C ILE A 85 11.60 -0.23 15.74
N ALA A 86 12.84 -0.09 16.19
CA ALA A 86 13.23 -0.31 17.58
C ALA A 86 12.71 0.77 18.53
N ASP A 87 12.42 1.98 18.04
CA ASP A 87 11.89 3.08 18.84
C ASP A 87 10.37 2.99 18.91
N ARG A 88 9.89 2.04 19.71
CA ARG A 88 8.46 1.78 19.90
C ARG A 88 7.69 2.98 20.46
N ALA A 89 8.36 3.88 21.17
CA ALA A 89 7.73 5.09 21.71
C ALA A 89 7.28 6.05 20.61
N LYS A 90 7.97 6.04 19.47
CA LYS A 90 7.64 6.88 18.32
C LYS A 90 6.70 6.23 17.30
N PHE A 91 6.25 5.00 17.53
CA PHE A 91 5.33 4.27 16.64
C PHE A 91 4.04 5.04 16.32
N VAL A 92 3.63 5.92 17.19
CA VAL A 92 2.43 6.75 17.04
C VAL A 92 2.57 7.78 15.90
N GLY A 93 3.77 8.28 15.65
CA GLY A 93 4.03 9.26 14.59
C GLY A 93 3.52 8.83 13.22
N PRO A 94 3.83 7.64 12.74
CA PRO A 94 3.31 7.09 11.49
C PRO A 94 1.78 7.05 11.40
N LEU A 95 1.06 6.83 12.49
CA LEU A 95 -0.41 6.86 12.47
C LEU A 95 -0.97 8.24 12.10
N ILE A 96 -0.25 9.28 12.45
CA ILE A 96 -0.61 10.66 12.15
C ILE A 96 -0.09 11.07 10.78
N ASN A 97 1.17 10.74 10.50
CA ASN A 97 1.87 11.25 9.32
C ASN A 97 1.48 10.51 8.03
N ARG A 98 1.29 9.18 8.07
CA ARG A 98 0.98 8.39 6.87
C ARG A 98 -0.22 8.90 6.08
N PRO A 99 -1.40 9.17 6.68
CA PRO A 99 -2.52 9.76 5.94
C PRO A 99 -2.20 11.16 5.39
N ARG A 100 -1.48 11.98 6.16
CA ARG A 100 -1.06 13.34 5.72
C ARG A 100 -0.09 13.29 4.55
N ASP A 101 0.93 12.42 4.61
CA ASP A 101 1.92 12.23 3.55
C ASP A 101 1.26 11.79 2.23
N ILE A 102 0.31 10.86 2.31
CA ILE A 102 -0.44 10.38 1.14
C ILE A 102 -1.22 11.52 0.49
N ALA A 103 -1.97 12.30 1.29
CA ALA A 103 -2.74 13.44 0.79
C ALA A 103 -1.83 14.52 0.21
N PHE A 104 -0.74 14.86 0.91
CA PHE A 104 0.26 15.83 0.48
C PHE A 104 0.94 15.41 -0.82
N ALA A 105 1.42 14.16 -0.92
CA ALA A 105 2.09 13.66 -2.11
C ALA A 105 1.16 13.68 -3.34
N ALA A 106 -0.09 13.26 -3.18
CA ALA A 106 -1.07 13.28 -4.25
C ALA A 106 -1.35 14.71 -4.75
N ALA A 107 -1.48 15.68 -3.84
CA ALA A 107 -1.73 17.08 -4.19
C ALA A 107 -0.50 17.73 -4.84
N SER A 108 0.69 17.50 -4.26
CA SER A 108 1.95 18.10 -4.73
C SER A 108 2.32 17.61 -6.12
N LEU A 109 2.22 16.31 -6.38
CA LEU A 109 2.56 15.74 -7.68
C LEU A 109 1.65 16.22 -8.81
N ARG A 110 0.34 16.35 -8.56
CA ARG A 110 -0.58 16.93 -9.55
C ARG A 110 -0.25 18.37 -9.89
N LYS A 111 0.21 19.14 -8.90
CA LYS A 111 0.64 20.52 -9.12
C LYS A 111 1.98 20.60 -9.87
N GLN A 112 2.91 19.69 -9.58
CA GLN A 112 4.25 19.69 -10.18
C GLN A 112 4.28 19.08 -11.59
N LEU A 113 3.38 18.13 -11.88
CA LEU A 113 3.35 17.37 -13.13
C LEU A 113 1.98 17.46 -13.84
N PRO A 114 1.46 18.67 -14.08
CA PRO A 114 0.10 18.86 -14.62
C PRO A 114 -0.06 18.31 -16.05
N ASP A 115 1.02 18.24 -16.81
CA ASP A 115 1.00 17.73 -18.18
C ASP A 115 1.14 16.20 -18.26
N LEU A 116 1.53 15.56 -17.17
CA LEU A 116 1.74 14.10 -17.10
C LEU A 116 0.62 13.39 -16.33
N ILE A 117 0.04 14.04 -15.32
CA ILE A 117 -0.95 13.43 -14.43
C ILE A 117 -2.36 13.90 -14.79
N ASP A 118 -3.27 12.94 -14.94
CA ASP A 118 -4.70 13.22 -15.02
C ASP A 118 -5.24 13.53 -13.62
N PRO A 119 -5.71 14.75 -13.35
CA PRO A 119 -6.13 15.16 -12.02
C PRO A 119 -7.43 14.49 -11.55
N THR A 120 -8.16 13.84 -12.43
CA THR A 120 -9.46 13.20 -12.15
C THR A 120 -9.36 11.73 -11.78
N ARG A 121 -8.18 11.13 -11.93
CA ARG A 121 -7.97 9.69 -11.79
C ARG A 121 -6.78 9.37 -10.87
N THR A 122 -7.08 9.18 -9.58
CA THR A 122 -6.08 8.79 -8.58
C THR A 122 -6.49 7.51 -7.89
N ALA A 123 -5.55 6.60 -7.66
CA ALA A 123 -5.69 5.48 -6.75
C ALA A 123 -4.62 5.51 -5.67
N LEU A 124 -4.92 4.85 -4.55
CA LEU A 124 -3.96 4.61 -3.47
C LEU A 124 -3.67 3.12 -3.39
N ILE A 125 -2.42 2.78 -3.18
CA ILE A 125 -2.00 1.41 -2.84
C ILE A 125 -1.23 1.49 -1.53
N GLY A 126 -1.69 0.75 -0.53
CA GLY A 126 -1.03 0.73 0.77
C GLY A 126 -0.72 -0.69 1.25
N TYR A 127 0.51 -0.91 1.69
CA TYR A 127 0.91 -2.15 2.34
C TYR A 127 1.05 -1.92 3.84
N SER A 128 0.46 -2.80 4.66
CA SER A 128 0.53 -2.75 6.12
C SER A 128 0.12 -1.37 6.67
N MET A 129 1.01 -0.63 7.32
CA MET A 129 0.77 0.75 7.78
C MET A 129 0.35 1.69 6.64
N GLY A 130 0.87 1.47 5.42
CA GLY A 130 0.41 2.19 4.23
C GLY A 130 -1.05 1.90 3.89
N GLY A 131 -1.52 0.67 4.13
CA GLY A 131 -2.92 0.29 3.98
C GLY A 131 -3.84 1.02 4.97
N TYR A 132 -3.41 1.16 6.23
CA TYR A 132 -4.06 2.03 7.21
C TYR A 132 -4.19 3.47 6.69
N GLY A 133 -3.08 4.05 6.24
CA GLY A 133 -3.07 5.42 5.70
C GLY A 133 -4.02 5.58 4.51
N GLY A 134 -4.01 4.63 3.58
CA GLY A 134 -4.89 4.63 2.41
C GLY A 134 -6.37 4.55 2.75
N LEU A 135 -6.77 3.67 3.67
CA LEU A 135 -8.15 3.55 4.15
C LEU A 135 -8.61 4.82 4.89
N THR A 136 -7.75 5.39 5.74
CA THR A 136 -8.04 6.64 6.44
C THR A 136 -8.28 7.80 5.46
N VAL A 137 -7.42 7.95 4.44
CA VAL A 137 -7.58 8.96 3.38
C VAL A 137 -8.84 8.71 2.54
N ALA A 138 -9.26 7.45 2.39
CA ALA A 138 -10.47 7.07 1.67
C ALA A 138 -11.77 7.34 2.45
N GLY A 139 -11.66 7.83 3.68
CA GLY A 139 -12.81 8.20 4.52
C GLY A 139 -13.09 7.25 5.68
N ALA A 140 -12.16 6.33 6.00
CA ALA A 140 -12.24 5.57 7.24
C ALA A 140 -12.02 6.52 8.43
N ALA A 141 -13.06 6.69 9.25
CA ALA A 141 -13.04 7.58 10.40
C ALA A 141 -12.36 6.91 11.60
N ILE A 142 -11.28 7.49 12.07
CA ILE A 142 -10.60 7.03 13.30
C ILE A 142 -11.56 7.22 14.48
N ASP A 143 -11.68 6.21 15.34
CA ASP A 143 -12.48 6.32 16.56
C ASP A 143 -11.77 7.20 17.62
N PRO A 144 -12.27 8.40 17.90
CA PRO A 144 -11.63 9.29 18.88
C PRO A 144 -11.78 8.79 20.32
N ALA A 145 -12.69 7.85 20.57
CA ALA A 145 -12.89 7.21 21.87
C ALA A 145 -12.05 5.94 22.02
N GLY A 146 -11.46 5.46 20.94
CA GLY A 146 -10.63 4.25 20.91
C GLY A 146 -9.39 4.37 21.82
N MET A 147 -8.94 3.23 22.33
CA MET A 147 -7.79 3.16 23.24
C MET A 147 -6.52 3.73 22.59
N LEU A 148 -6.31 3.45 21.31
CA LEU A 148 -5.16 3.96 20.59
C LEU A 148 -5.20 5.48 20.46
N ALA A 149 -6.35 6.05 20.07
CA ALA A 149 -6.50 7.50 19.92
C ALA A 149 -6.29 8.25 21.23
N LYS A 150 -6.80 7.71 22.35
CA LYS A 150 -6.60 8.27 23.70
C LYS A 150 -5.16 8.13 24.19
N GLY A 151 -4.46 7.09 23.81
CA GLY A 151 -3.08 6.83 24.20
C GLY A 151 -2.05 7.70 23.48
N VAL A 152 -2.45 8.40 22.40
CA VAL A 152 -1.55 9.29 21.66
C VAL A 152 -1.35 10.61 22.42
N PRO A 153 -0.11 10.96 22.81
CA PRO A 153 0.18 12.22 23.48
C PRO A 153 -0.32 13.43 22.67
N GLY A 154 -0.81 14.44 23.38
CA GLY A 154 -1.30 15.67 22.75
C GLY A 154 -2.63 15.56 21.98
N GLY A 155 -3.25 14.38 21.95
CA GLY A 155 -4.53 14.17 21.25
C GLY A 155 -4.46 14.36 19.73
N GLU A 156 -3.27 14.22 19.12
CA GLU A 156 -3.06 14.50 17.70
C GLU A 156 -3.86 13.55 16.80
N LEU A 157 -4.00 12.28 17.19
CA LEU A 157 -4.79 11.32 16.43
C LEU A 157 -6.29 11.66 16.48
N VAL A 158 -6.77 12.15 17.63
CA VAL A 158 -8.14 12.67 17.80
C VAL A 158 -8.35 13.90 16.91
N THR A 159 -7.35 14.79 16.85
CA THR A 159 -7.39 15.98 16.00
C THR A 159 -7.44 15.60 14.53
N LEU A 160 -6.66 14.61 14.10
CA LEU A 160 -6.69 14.07 12.74
C LEU A 160 -8.08 13.50 12.42
N ALA A 161 -8.65 12.72 13.33
CA ALA A 161 -9.99 12.13 13.18
C ALA A 161 -11.10 13.18 12.98
N ARG A 162 -10.95 14.35 13.62
CA ARG A 162 -11.93 15.46 13.54
C ARG A 162 -11.76 16.35 12.30
N ASN A 163 -10.68 16.20 11.55
CA ASN A 163 -10.42 17.01 10.36
C ASN A 163 -10.21 16.16 9.11
N PRO A 164 -11.21 15.38 8.67
CA PRO A 164 -11.09 14.52 7.49
C PRO A 164 -10.88 15.30 6.18
N ALA A 165 -11.28 16.58 6.14
CA ALA A 165 -11.09 17.42 4.97
C ALA A 165 -9.60 17.63 4.63
N ALA A 166 -8.72 17.65 5.62
CA ALA A 166 -7.27 17.78 5.43
C ALA A 166 -6.63 16.56 4.75
N LEU A 167 -7.34 15.42 4.71
CA LEU A 167 -6.87 14.16 4.14
C LEU A 167 -7.46 13.87 2.76
N GLN A 168 -8.24 14.80 2.20
CA GLN A 168 -8.89 14.57 0.92
C GLN A 168 -7.88 14.48 -0.23
N VAL A 169 -8.02 13.42 -1.02
CA VAL A 169 -7.31 13.25 -2.30
C VAL A 169 -8.31 13.47 -3.43
N ALA A 170 -8.16 14.61 -4.13
CA ALA A 170 -9.04 14.92 -5.26
C ALA A 170 -8.91 13.85 -6.35
N GLY A 171 -10.04 13.48 -6.97
CA GLY A 171 -10.06 12.45 -8.02
C GLY A 171 -9.74 11.03 -7.52
N LEU A 172 -9.84 10.76 -6.22
CA LEU A 172 -9.68 9.41 -5.69
C LEU A 172 -10.79 8.49 -6.23
N LYS A 173 -10.40 7.40 -6.87
CA LYS A 173 -11.28 6.44 -7.54
C LYS A 173 -11.17 5.02 -7.00
N ALA A 174 -10.08 4.68 -6.31
CA ALA A 174 -9.85 3.33 -5.83
C ALA A 174 -8.78 3.27 -4.74
N VAL A 175 -8.89 2.26 -3.88
CA VAL A 175 -7.83 1.91 -2.91
C VAL A 175 -7.54 0.42 -2.99
N VAL A 176 -6.26 0.06 -3.01
CA VAL A 176 -5.76 -1.30 -2.81
C VAL A 176 -5.09 -1.36 -1.46
N ALA A 177 -5.59 -2.19 -0.56
CA ALA A 177 -5.07 -2.36 0.79
C ALA A 177 -4.49 -3.78 0.94
N ILE A 178 -3.16 -3.87 0.96
CA ILE A 178 -2.41 -5.14 1.08
C ILE A 178 -2.04 -5.33 2.55
N SER A 179 -2.52 -6.39 3.18
CA SER A 179 -2.32 -6.69 4.61
C SER A 179 -2.45 -5.43 5.49
N PRO A 180 -3.58 -4.69 5.40
CA PRO A 180 -3.70 -3.37 6.02
C PRO A 180 -3.63 -3.45 7.54
N PHE A 181 -2.85 -2.53 8.13
CA PHE A 181 -2.76 -2.35 9.58
C PHE A 181 -4.03 -1.68 10.12
N GLY A 182 -4.39 -1.97 11.40
CA GLY A 182 -5.48 -1.29 12.10
C GLY A 182 -6.49 -2.20 12.80
N GLY A 183 -6.42 -3.50 12.55
CA GLY A 183 -7.18 -4.54 13.24
C GLY A 183 -6.41 -5.19 14.40
N ASN A 184 -6.69 -6.44 14.66
CA ASN A 184 -6.00 -7.30 15.63
C ASN A 184 -5.95 -6.73 17.06
N GLY A 185 -7.09 -6.17 17.51
CA GLY A 185 -7.25 -5.62 18.88
C GLY A 185 -6.90 -4.14 19.00
N LEU A 186 -6.45 -3.49 17.95
CA LEU A 186 -6.20 -2.05 17.95
C LEU A 186 -7.47 -1.25 17.66
N ASP A 187 -8.39 -1.82 16.88
CA ASP A 187 -9.71 -1.27 16.52
C ASP A 187 -9.69 0.24 16.23
N ILE A 188 -8.73 0.65 15.37
CA ILE A 188 -8.42 2.08 15.12
C ILE A 188 -9.67 2.86 14.68
N TRP A 189 -10.52 2.22 13.87
CA TRP A 189 -11.72 2.85 13.32
C TRP A 189 -12.99 2.51 14.10
N GLY A 190 -12.90 1.77 15.22
CA GLY A 190 -14.06 1.30 15.95
C GLY A 190 -15.01 0.44 15.11
N SER A 191 -16.26 0.29 15.57
CA SER A 191 -17.27 -0.55 14.88
C SER A 191 -17.74 0.03 13.54
N ASP A 192 -17.80 1.35 13.41
CA ASP A 192 -18.51 2.04 12.31
C ASP A 192 -17.60 2.91 11.44
N GLY A 193 -16.34 3.13 11.85
CA GLY A 193 -15.47 4.07 11.15
C GLY A 193 -15.15 3.70 9.71
N LEU A 194 -15.15 2.42 9.36
CA LEU A 194 -14.94 1.94 8.00
C LEU A 194 -16.20 2.07 7.11
N ALA A 195 -17.38 2.17 7.69
CA ALA A 195 -18.64 2.25 6.95
C ALA A 195 -18.77 3.53 6.10
N GLY A 196 -17.96 4.55 6.39
CA GLY A 196 -17.88 5.79 5.61
C GLY A 196 -17.18 5.65 4.26
N VAL A 197 -16.35 4.63 4.09
CA VAL A 197 -15.61 4.41 2.84
C VAL A 197 -16.54 3.98 1.72
N SER A 198 -16.54 4.72 0.61
CA SER A 198 -17.43 4.48 -0.53
C SER A 198 -16.70 4.32 -1.87
N VAL A 199 -15.40 4.61 -1.92
CA VAL A 199 -14.59 4.35 -3.12
C VAL A 199 -14.36 2.86 -3.29
N PRO A 200 -14.23 2.34 -4.53
CA PRO A 200 -13.88 0.95 -4.78
C PRO A 200 -12.65 0.48 -4.00
N LEU A 201 -12.73 -0.72 -3.44
CA LEU A 201 -11.69 -1.31 -2.58
C LEU A 201 -11.24 -2.69 -3.09
N LEU A 202 -9.94 -2.93 -3.09
CA LEU A 202 -9.36 -4.26 -3.21
C LEU A 202 -8.53 -4.55 -1.97
N PHE A 203 -9.00 -5.46 -1.13
CA PHE A 203 -8.23 -6.00 -0.02
C PHE A 203 -7.44 -7.22 -0.49
N ILE A 204 -6.18 -7.32 -0.08
CA ILE A 204 -5.31 -8.47 -0.34
C ILE A 204 -4.66 -8.87 0.97
N ALA A 205 -4.80 -10.13 1.38
CA ALA A 205 -4.23 -10.60 2.65
C ALA A 205 -3.90 -12.09 2.65
N GLY A 206 -2.93 -12.47 3.47
CA GLY A 206 -2.72 -13.85 3.87
C GLY A 206 -3.60 -14.21 5.07
N ASN A 207 -4.23 -15.41 5.07
CA ASN A 207 -5.09 -15.78 6.20
C ASN A 207 -4.32 -16.26 7.44
N ARG A 208 -2.98 -16.36 7.35
CA ARG A 208 -2.08 -16.61 8.48
C ARG A 208 -1.24 -15.39 8.86
N ASP A 209 -1.67 -14.21 8.45
CA ASP A 209 -1.01 -12.97 8.83
C ASP A 209 -1.10 -12.77 10.36
N LYS A 210 0.05 -12.94 11.04
CA LYS A 210 0.16 -12.80 12.49
C LYS A 210 0.52 -11.37 12.92
N VAL A 211 0.91 -10.52 11.98
CA VAL A 211 1.33 -9.14 12.26
C VAL A 211 0.12 -8.24 12.40
N VAL A 212 -0.77 -8.24 11.41
CA VAL A 212 -1.96 -7.36 11.40
C VAL A 212 -3.27 -8.13 11.61
N GLY A 213 -3.23 -9.46 11.59
CA GLY A 213 -4.38 -10.33 11.68
C GLY A 213 -5.20 -10.39 10.39
N TYR A 214 -5.95 -11.46 10.19
CA TYR A 214 -6.82 -11.65 9.04
C TYR A 214 -8.28 -11.38 9.38
N ASP A 215 -8.87 -12.10 10.37
CA ASP A 215 -10.30 -12.03 10.69
C ASP A 215 -10.73 -10.65 11.17
N LYS A 216 -9.96 -10.03 12.09
CA LYS A 216 -10.14 -8.65 12.55
C LYS A 216 -9.32 -7.63 11.74
N GLY A 217 -8.59 -8.08 10.75
CA GLY A 217 -7.87 -7.29 9.77
C GLY A 217 -8.62 -7.23 8.45
N ALA A 218 -7.98 -7.66 7.35
CA ALA A 218 -8.51 -7.49 6.00
C ALA A 218 -9.91 -8.07 5.80
N ALA A 219 -10.25 -9.23 6.34
CA ALA A 219 -11.58 -9.82 6.24
C ALA A 219 -12.63 -9.01 7.02
N GLY A 220 -12.28 -8.59 8.24
CA GLY A 220 -13.12 -7.71 9.05
C GLY A 220 -13.34 -6.35 8.38
N PHE A 221 -12.31 -5.74 7.81
CA PHE A 221 -12.40 -4.47 7.09
C PHE A 221 -13.23 -4.59 5.82
N PHE A 222 -13.09 -5.69 5.08
CA PHE A 222 -13.96 -6.00 3.95
C PHE A 222 -15.44 -6.04 4.38
N ALA A 223 -15.75 -6.72 5.48
CA ALA A 223 -17.12 -6.77 6.00
C ALA A 223 -17.63 -5.38 6.45
N ALA A 224 -16.75 -4.59 7.08
CA ALA A 224 -17.08 -3.28 7.65
C ALA A 224 -17.15 -2.14 6.61
N THR A 225 -16.91 -2.38 5.32
CA THR A 225 -17.00 -1.38 4.24
C THR A 225 -18.19 -1.63 3.29
N PRO A 226 -19.45 -1.69 3.76
CA PRO A 226 -20.60 -2.13 2.96
C PRO A 226 -20.98 -1.17 1.82
N ARG A 227 -20.52 0.09 1.88
CA ARG A 227 -20.83 1.11 0.87
C ARG A 227 -19.87 1.10 -0.32
N ALA A 228 -18.75 0.39 -0.20
CA ALA A 228 -17.77 0.28 -1.26
C ALA A 228 -18.10 -0.90 -2.20
N ASP A 229 -17.83 -0.72 -3.49
CA ASP A 229 -17.64 -1.84 -4.41
C ASP A 229 -16.30 -2.50 -4.05
N ARG A 230 -16.34 -3.70 -3.48
CA ARG A 230 -15.19 -4.25 -2.79
C ARG A 230 -14.89 -5.69 -3.14
N TYR A 231 -13.60 -5.99 -3.18
CA TYR A 231 -13.03 -7.31 -3.44
C TYR A 231 -12.09 -7.72 -2.31
N LEU A 232 -12.01 -9.02 -2.03
CA LEU A 232 -11.07 -9.61 -1.08
C LEU A 232 -10.32 -10.76 -1.74
N LEU A 233 -9.03 -10.58 -1.98
CA LEU A 233 -8.12 -11.62 -2.42
C LEU A 233 -7.40 -12.21 -1.20
N THR A 234 -7.65 -13.47 -0.91
CA THR A 234 -7.04 -14.18 0.21
C THR A 234 -6.05 -15.21 -0.28
N PHE A 235 -4.80 -15.09 0.17
CA PHE A 235 -3.79 -16.14 0.03
C PHE A 235 -3.90 -17.11 1.22
N ARG A 236 -4.35 -18.34 0.94
CA ARG A 236 -4.48 -19.35 1.99
C ARG A 236 -3.10 -19.76 2.51
N GLU A 237 -2.98 -19.90 3.82
CA GLU A 237 -1.75 -20.25 4.56
C GLU A 237 -0.60 -19.25 4.39
N ALA A 238 -0.81 -18.10 3.75
CA ALA A 238 0.21 -17.05 3.61
C ALA A 238 0.23 -16.12 4.83
N GLY A 239 1.42 -15.56 5.10
CA GLY A 239 1.68 -14.60 6.16
C GLY A 239 1.57 -13.14 5.72
N HIS A 240 2.32 -12.26 6.40
CA HIS A 240 2.27 -10.80 6.20
C HIS A 240 3.01 -10.32 4.95
N SER A 241 4.12 -10.98 4.59
CA SER A 241 5.06 -10.49 3.57
C SER A 241 4.55 -10.47 2.12
N ILE A 242 3.28 -10.84 1.86
CA ILE A 242 2.69 -11.01 0.51
C ILE A 242 2.77 -9.79 -0.40
N GLY A 243 3.04 -8.60 0.13
CA GLY A 243 3.16 -7.36 -0.65
C GLY A 243 4.57 -7.06 -1.16
N LEU A 244 5.59 -7.78 -0.72
CA LEU A 244 6.99 -7.41 -0.93
C LEU A 244 7.64 -8.11 -2.12
N ASN A 245 8.80 -7.62 -2.56
CA ASN A 245 9.69 -8.32 -3.49
C ASN A 245 10.12 -9.69 -2.95
N PRO A 246 10.61 -10.61 -3.80
CA PRO A 246 11.46 -11.70 -3.32
C PRO A 246 12.63 -11.16 -2.51
N ALA A 247 13.09 -11.93 -1.51
CA ALA A 247 14.21 -11.52 -0.67
C ALA A 247 15.44 -11.18 -1.53
N PRO A 248 16.02 -9.98 -1.39
CA PRO A 248 17.33 -9.68 -1.96
C PRO A 248 18.40 -10.63 -1.37
N ALA A 249 19.48 -10.85 -2.10
CA ALA A 249 20.52 -11.78 -1.67
C ALA A 249 21.10 -11.40 -0.29
N GLU A 250 21.23 -10.11 -0.04
CA GLU A 250 21.72 -9.55 1.23
C GLU A 250 20.78 -9.84 2.41
N MET A 251 19.47 -10.07 2.14
CA MET A 251 18.44 -10.36 3.15
C MET A 251 18.22 -11.88 3.35
N THR A 252 19.15 -12.71 2.94
CA THR A 252 19.08 -14.17 3.10
C THR A 252 20.05 -14.72 4.14
N SER A 253 20.82 -13.85 4.81
CA SER A 253 21.85 -14.24 5.75
C SER A 253 21.33 -14.74 7.10
N THR A 254 20.16 -14.31 7.50
CA THR A 254 19.46 -14.75 8.73
C THR A 254 18.02 -15.12 8.43
N LEU A 255 17.40 -15.97 9.29
CA LEU A 255 15.97 -16.27 9.19
C LEU A 255 15.11 -15.04 9.37
N TRP A 256 15.51 -14.13 10.23
CA TRP A 256 14.79 -12.87 10.47
C TRP A 256 14.72 -12.02 9.21
N ASP A 257 15.84 -11.76 8.56
CA ASP A 257 15.89 -10.96 7.34
C ASP A 257 15.11 -11.62 6.21
N PHE A 258 15.21 -12.94 6.10
CA PHE A 258 14.51 -13.74 5.11
C PHE A 258 13.00 -13.66 5.28
N ASP A 259 12.49 -13.81 6.50
CA ASP A 259 11.05 -13.79 6.82
C ASP A 259 10.39 -12.42 6.58
N TRP A 260 11.17 -11.34 6.54
CA TRP A 260 10.65 -10.03 6.12
C TRP A 260 10.11 -10.06 4.69
N PHE A 261 10.75 -10.80 3.81
CA PHE A 261 10.44 -10.80 2.40
C PHE A 261 9.70 -12.06 1.94
N GLU A 262 10.09 -13.22 2.44
CA GLU A 262 9.57 -14.49 1.94
C GLU A 262 8.33 -14.96 2.72
N ASP A 263 7.59 -15.88 2.10
CA ASP A 263 6.44 -16.56 2.71
C ASP A 263 6.77 -18.05 2.88
N ALA A 264 6.37 -18.61 4.02
CA ALA A 264 6.69 -20.01 4.36
C ALA A 264 6.05 -21.04 3.43
N VAL A 265 4.93 -20.70 2.78
CA VAL A 265 4.12 -21.61 1.95
C VAL A 265 4.20 -21.25 0.47
N TRP A 266 4.13 -19.97 0.18
CA TRP A 266 4.00 -19.48 -1.19
C TRP A 266 5.33 -18.99 -1.77
N ARG A 267 5.62 -19.38 -3.02
CA ARG A 267 6.72 -18.77 -3.76
C ARG A 267 6.39 -17.30 -4.06
N LYS A 268 7.24 -16.39 -3.64
CA LYS A 268 7.04 -14.96 -3.77
C LYS A 268 6.71 -14.50 -5.19
N ARG A 269 7.41 -15.01 -6.20
CA ARG A 269 7.12 -14.68 -7.61
C ARG A 269 5.68 -15.03 -8.00
N ARG A 270 5.12 -16.12 -7.46
CA ARG A 270 3.72 -16.50 -7.73
C ARG A 270 2.74 -15.55 -7.05
N ILE A 271 2.99 -15.19 -5.79
CA ILE A 271 2.21 -14.17 -5.08
C ILE A 271 2.20 -12.88 -5.90
N ASN A 272 3.37 -12.40 -6.30
CA ASN A 272 3.49 -11.13 -7.03
C ASN A 272 2.80 -11.18 -8.39
N ALA A 273 2.86 -12.31 -9.12
CA ALA A 273 2.15 -12.48 -10.38
C ALA A 273 0.62 -12.43 -10.19
N ILE A 274 0.09 -13.08 -9.15
CA ILE A 274 -1.33 -13.03 -8.80
C ILE A 274 -1.74 -11.61 -8.39
N ASN A 275 -0.96 -10.97 -7.53
CA ASN A 275 -1.20 -9.59 -7.13
C ASN A 275 -1.20 -8.62 -8.33
N GLN A 276 -0.23 -8.75 -9.24
CA GLN A 276 -0.18 -7.96 -10.48
C GLN A 276 -1.44 -8.14 -11.33
N HIS A 277 -1.93 -9.37 -11.46
CA HIS A 277 -3.14 -9.66 -12.21
C HIS A 277 -4.35 -8.92 -11.61
N PHE A 278 -4.64 -9.14 -10.33
CA PHE A 278 -5.83 -8.56 -9.69
C PHE A 278 -5.72 -7.04 -9.54
N ILE A 279 -4.57 -6.51 -9.12
CA ILE A 279 -4.36 -5.06 -9.00
C ILE A 279 -4.48 -4.38 -10.37
N THR A 280 -3.91 -4.96 -11.42
CA THR A 280 -4.00 -4.38 -12.77
C THR A 280 -5.44 -4.37 -13.28
N ALA A 281 -6.17 -5.47 -13.14
CA ALA A 281 -7.58 -5.56 -13.55
C ALA A 281 -8.45 -4.56 -12.75
N PHE A 282 -8.26 -4.49 -11.45
CA PHE A 282 -8.99 -3.56 -10.58
C PHE A 282 -8.74 -2.09 -10.94
N LEU A 283 -7.48 -1.71 -11.13
CA LEU A 283 -7.14 -0.33 -11.51
C LEU A 283 -7.57 0.01 -12.95
N ALA A 284 -7.50 -0.92 -13.89
CA ALA A 284 -7.99 -0.68 -15.25
C ALA A 284 -9.51 -0.45 -15.25
N ARG A 285 -10.26 -1.25 -14.48
CA ARG A 285 -11.70 -1.07 -14.29
C ARG A 285 -12.04 0.27 -13.65
N THR A 286 -11.37 0.62 -12.55
CA THR A 286 -11.75 1.78 -11.72
C THR A 286 -11.18 3.11 -12.19
N LEU A 287 -9.94 3.13 -12.71
CA LEU A 287 -9.28 4.35 -13.16
C LEU A 287 -9.43 4.61 -14.65
N ARG A 288 -9.55 3.56 -15.48
CA ARG A 288 -9.66 3.71 -16.93
C ARG A 288 -11.05 3.40 -17.48
N GLY A 289 -11.96 2.93 -16.62
CA GLY A 289 -13.33 2.61 -17.01
C GLY A 289 -13.47 1.36 -17.91
N GLU A 290 -12.48 0.47 -17.88
CA GLU A 290 -12.45 -0.77 -18.68
C GLU A 290 -13.36 -1.82 -18.04
N ALA A 291 -14.66 -1.75 -18.32
CA ALA A 291 -15.68 -2.62 -17.72
C ALA A 291 -15.42 -4.12 -17.92
N ALA A 292 -14.81 -4.50 -19.06
CA ALA A 292 -14.45 -5.89 -19.35
C ALA A 292 -13.48 -6.50 -18.31
N MET A 293 -12.75 -5.68 -17.58
CA MET A 293 -11.84 -6.13 -16.51
C MET A 293 -12.57 -6.78 -15.33
N SER A 294 -13.88 -6.56 -15.19
CA SER A 294 -14.70 -7.26 -14.17
C SER A 294 -14.60 -8.78 -14.30
N ALA A 295 -14.51 -9.31 -15.51
CA ALA A 295 -14.36 -10.74 -15.75
C ALA A 295 -13.11 -11.37 -15.09
N TYR A 296 -12.10 -10.56 -14.78
CA TYR A 296 -10.88 -11.00 -14.09
C TYR A 296 -10.95 -10.82 -12.57
N LEU A 297 -11.96 -10.10 -12.07
CA LEU A 297 -12.18 -9.85 -10.65
C LEU A 297 -13.26 -10.76 -10.08
N ASP A 298 -14.28 -11.07 -10.86
CA ASP A 298 -15.44 -11.89 -10.45
C ASP A 298 -15.13 -13.40 -10.63
N VAL A 299 -13.96 -13.82 -10.19
CA VAL A 299 -13.56 -15.23 -10.23
C VAL A 299 -14.40 -15.98 -9.19
N PRO A 300 -15.10 -17.07 -9.58
CA PRO A 300 -15.81 -17.90 -8.62
C PRO A 300 -14.89 -18.37 -7.51
N VAL A 301 -15.33 -18.28 -6.26
CA VAL A 301 -14.61 -18.83 -5.12
C VAL A 301 -14.46 -20.33 -5.36
N VAL A 302 -13.27 -20.76 -5.75
CA VAL A 302 -12.95 -22.19 -5.81
C VAL A 302 -12.61 -22.60 -4.37
N ASN A 303 -13.60 -23.09 -3.66
CA ASN A 303 -13.38 -23.80 -2.39
C ASN A 303 -12.72 -25.14 -2.72
N SER A 304 -11.41 -25.18 -2.64
CA SER A 304 -10.63 -26.42 -2.69
C SER A 304 -9.91 -26.63 -1.37
#